data_0c6e58ce80550ebdf99565bc3b3316b8
#
_entry.id   0c6e58ce80550ebdf99565bc3b3316b8
#
_cell.length_a   1.000
_cell.length_b   1.000
_cell.length_c   1.000
_cell.angle_alpha   90.00
_cell.angle_beta   90.00
_cell.angle_gamma   90.00
#
_symmetry.space_group_name_H-M   'P 1'
#
loop_
_entity.id
_entity.type
_entity.pdbx_description
1 polymer ?
#
loop_
_entity_poly.entity_id
_entity_poly.type
_entity_poly.pdbx_seq_one_letter_code
_entity_poly.pdbx_strand_id
1 'polypeptide(L)'
;LDSFTKLNKLLKINHHSPSAAQLPLGFYVFSRLFCTQEERRMFDGNANMAAGVAVGDAVQWHYADTIWSFNPNQKKLAPHKHKKLSKEEAIAKAVEKFSTYVPVNDKDKDKKEKYLETIPQTIQQAFIVFDQLGASKATEIVAEDSINHVDERLSLPIVGRTDLHFKDFKSEEQSSDATSPSHVSSDALLLSVLELKTTWQTPGKSKQD
;
A
#
# COMPACT_ATOMS: atom_id res chain seq x y z
N LEU A 1 -3.11 27.61 22.89
CA LEU A 1 -3.36 26.41 22.06
C LEU A 1 -4.63 26.66 21.26
N ASP A 2 -4.51 26.68 19.93
CA ASP A 2 -5.67 26.88 19.07
C ASP A 2 -6.67 25.72 19.19
N SER A 3 -7.88 25.93 18.66
CA SER A 3 -8.96 24.95 18.75
C SER A 3 -8.60 23.63 18.04
N PHE A 4 -7.77 23.69 16.97
CA PHE A 4 -7.32 22.51 16.22
C PHE A 4 -6.35 21.66 17.05
N THR A 5 -5.41 22.28 17.74
CA THR A 5 -4.47 21.56 18.62
C THR A 5 -5.21 20.83 19.74
N LYS A 6 -6.24 21.48 20.32
CA LYS A 6 -7.10 20.85 21.34
C LYS A 6 -7.88 19.67 20.78
N LEU A 7 -8.45 19.82 19.58
CA LEU A 7 -9.19 18.76 18.91
C LEU A 7 -8.28 17.57 18.57
N ASN A 8 -7.13 17.81 17.98
CA ASN A 8 -6.17 16.77 17.64
C ASN A 8 -5.74 15.97 18.89
N LYS A 9 -5.51 16.67 20.01
CA LYS A 9 -5.17 16.03 21.28
C LYS A 9 -6.33 15.18 21.81
N LEU A 10 -7.57 15.67 21.73
CA LEU A 10 -8.77 14.95 22.14
C LEU A 10 -8.95 13.68 21.31
N LEU A 11 -8.79 13.77 19.99
CA LEU A 11 -8.91 12.65 19.05
C LEU A 11 -7.68 11.73 19.04
N LYS A 12 -6.65 12.05 19.83
CA LYS A 12 -5.36 11.32 19.86
C LYS A 12 -4.72 11.21 18.47
N ILE A 13 -4.82 12.27 17.69
CA ILE A 13 -4.22 12.37 16.35
C ILE A 13 -2.84 13.00 16.51
N ASN A 14 -1.82 12.34 15.96
CA ASN A 14 -0.43 12.78 15.95
C ASN A 14 0.13 13.03 14.54
N HIS A 15 -0.65 12.68 13.51
CA HIS A 15 -0.31 12.91 12.10
C HIS A 15 -1.58 12.94 11.25
N HIS A 16 -1.48 13.54 10.06
CA HIS A 16 -2.48 13.42 9.02
C HIS A 16 -2.17 12.20 8.14
N SER A 17 -3.18 11.38 7.87
CA SER A 17 -3.08 10.24 6.96
C SER A 17 -3.90 10.51 5.71
N PRO A 18 -3.35 10.32 4.50
CA PRO A 18 -4.11 10.49 3.25
C PRO A 18 -5.36 9.61 3.18
N SER A 19 -5.30 8.38 3.66
CA SER A 19 -6.46 7.47 3.72
C SER A 19 -7.52 7.93 4.71
N ALA A 20 -7.12 8.50 5.85
CA ALA A 20 -8.06 9.05 6.81
C ALA A 20 -8.75 10.33 6.30
N ALA A 21 -8.06 11.12 5.48
CA ALA A 21 -8.63 12.33 4.87
C ALA A 21 -9.74 12.03 3.85
N GLN A 22 -9.82 10.81 3.35
CA GLN A 22 -10.88 10.36 2.42
C GLN A 22 -12.16 9.92 3.14
N LEU A 23 -12.13 9.75 4.46
CA LEU A 23 -13.30 9.36 5.23
C LEU A 23 -14.25 10.56 5.45
N PRO A 24 -15.57 10.34 5.41
CA PRO A 24 -16.51 11.37 5.85
C PRO A 24 -16.17 11.85 7.26
N LEU A 25 -16.10 13.17 7.45
CA LEU A 25 -15.65 13.77 8.72
C LEU A 25 -16.40 13.22 9.93
N GLY A 26 -17.74 13.09 9.84
CA GLY A 26 -18.54 12.54 10.93
C GLY A 26 -18.16 11.11 11.30
N PHE A 27 -17.92 10.26 10.31
CA PHE A 27 -17.45 8.89 10.52
C PHE A 27 -16.06 8.85 11.13
N TYR A 28 -15.14 9.69 10.63
CA TYR A 28 -13.79 9.78 11.16
C TYR A 28 -13.79 10.18 12.65
N VAL A 29 -14.51 11.24 12.99
CA VAL A 29 -14.63 11.72 14.39
C VAL A 29 -15.30 10.66 15.27
N PHE A 30 -16.42 10.06 14.83
CA PHE A 30 -17.12 9.01 15.55
C PHE A 30 -16.21 7.82 15.84
N SER A 31 -15.52 7.31 14.82
CA SER A 31 -14.63 6.16 14.98
C SER A 31 -13.46 6.43 15.95
N ARG A 32 -12.99 7.68 16.04
CA ARG A 32 -11.90 8.04 16.95
C ARG A 32 -12.34 8.23 18.40
N LEU A 33 -13.57 8.74 18.62
CA LEU A 33 -14.06 9.01 19.96
C LEU A 33 -14.77 7.82 20.60
N PHE A 34 -15.49 7.03 19.83
CA PHE A 34 -16.42 6.02 20.36
C PHE A 34 -16.04 4.58 20.03
N CYS A 35 -15.17 4.35 19.04
CA CYS A 35 -14.74 2.99 18.70
C CYS A 35 -13.39 2.65 19.32
N THR A 36 -13.26 1.46 19.87
CA THR A 36 -11.97 0.86 20.25
C THR A 36 -11.13 0.59 19.00
N GLN A 37 -9.84 0.30 19.19
CA GLN A 37 -8.97 -0.09 18.08
C GLN A 37 -9.43 -1.40 17.42
N GLU A 38 -9.98 -2.32 18.20
CA GLU A 38 -10.49 -3.60 17.72
C GLU A 38 -11.75 -3.41 16.88
N GLU A 39 -12.72 -2.63 17.37
CA GLU A 39 -13.92 -2.31 16.62
C GLU A 39 -13.60 -1.60 15.30
N ARG A 40 -12.63 -0.68 15.28
CA ARG A 40 -12.17 -0.07 14.02
C ARG A 40 -11.64 -1.09 13.03
N ARG A 41 -10.89 -2.09 13.49
CA ARG A 41 -10.38 -3.17 12.65
C ARG A 41 -11.48 -4.08 12.11
N MET A 42 -12.60 -4.23 12.82
CA MET A 42 -13.75 -5.01 12.34
C MET A 42 -14.41 -4.41 11.10
N PHE A 43 -14.26 -3.09 10.86
CA PHE A 43 -14.74 -2.45 9.63
C PHE A 43 -13.80 -2.67 8.43
N ASP A 44 -12.61 -3.20 8.64
CA ASP A 44 -11.55 -3.27 7.63
C ASP A 44 -11.46 -4.65 6.93
N GLY A 45 -12.37 -5.58 7.21
CA GLY A 45 -12.20 -6.95 6.77
C GLY A 45 -13.33 -7.50 5.90
N ASN A 46 -13.10 -7.59 4.60
CA ASN A 46 -13.87 -8.47 3.73
C ASN A 46 -12.92 -9.21 2.78
N ALA A 47 -13.43 -10.25 2.10
CA ALA A 47 -12.62 -11.08 1.20
C ALA A 47 -11.91 -10.27 0.10
N ASN A 48 -12.52 -9.16 -0.38
CA ASN A 48 -11.89 -8.30 -1.39
C ASN A 48 -10.61 -7.65 -0.84
N MET A 49 -10.67 -7.13 0.39
CA MET A 49 -9.51 -6.49 1.02
C MET A 49 -8.43 -7.52 1.34
N ALA A 50 -8.83 -8.66 1.90
CA ALA A 50 -7.91 -9.76 2.21
C ALA A 50 -7.19 -10.27 0.95
N ALA A 51 -7.91 -10.39 -0.17
CA ALA A 51 -7.33 -10.77 -1.45
C ALA A 51 -6.38 -9.69 -2.00
N GLY A 52 -6.75 -8.40 -1.89
CA GLY A 52 -5.87 -7.28 -2.25
C GLY A 52 -4.57 -7.29 -1.45
N VAL A 53 -4.66 -7.51 -0.13
CA VAL A 53 -3.48 -7.63 0.74
C VAL A 53 -2.61 -8.81 0.31
N ALA A 54 -3.19 -9.98 0.01
CA ALA A 54 -2.42 -11.15 -0.42
C ALA A 54 -1.67 -10.89 -1.73
N VAL A 55 -2.28 -10.20 -2.69
CA VAL A 55 -1.62 -9.80 -3.95
C VAL A 55 -0.49 -8.80 -3.67
N GLY A 56 -0.74 -7.77 -2.86
CA GLY A 56 0.27 -6.79 -2.48
C GLY A 56 1.47 -7.43 -1.78
N ASP A 57 1.21 -8.32 -0.82
CA ASP A 57 2.26 -9.06 -0.11
C ASP A 57 3.13 -9.90 -1.07
N ALA A 58 2.52 -10.60 -2.02
CA ALA A 58 3.28 -11.42 -2.99
C ALA A 58 4.24 -10.55 -3.81
N VAL A 59 3.77 -9.39 -4.28
CA VAL A 59 4.59 -8.43 -5.01
C VAL A 59 5.73 -7.91 -4.13
N GLN A 60 5.43 -7.52 -2.89
CA GLN A 60 6.45 -7.07 -1.94
C GLN A 60 7.49 -8.16 -1.67
N TRP A 61 7.07 -9.41 -1.41
CA TRP A 61 8.00 -10.51 -1.12
C TRP A 61 8.90 -10.88 -2.31
N HIS A 62 8.43 -10.65 -3.54
CA HIS A 62 9.22 -10.93 -4.73
C HIS A 62 10.20 -9.81 -5.08
N TYR A 63 9.75 -8.54 -5.00
CA TYR A 63 10.56 -7.42 -5.50
C TYR A 63 11.34 -6.67 -4.42
N ALA A 64 10.82 -6.56 -3.19
CA ALA A 64 11.42 -5.70 -2.19
C ALA A 64 12.75 -6.23 -1.65
N ASP A 65 13.72 -5.35 -1.53
CA ASP A 65 14.99 -5.58 -0.83
C ASP A 65 14.87 -5.29 0.66
N THR A 66 14.00 -4.34 0.99
CA THR A 66 13.74 -3.88 2.35
C THR A 66 12.23 -3.75 2.56
N ILE A 67 11.72 -4.26 3.67
CA ILE A 67 10.30 -4.13 4.06
C ILE A 67 10.24 -3.41 5.41
N TRP A 68 9.42 -2.35 5.49
CA TRP A 68 9.13 -1.71 6.76
C TRP A 68 8.03 -2.48 7.48
N SER A 69 8.29 -2.88 8.70
CA SER A 69 7.31 -3.57 9.55
C SER A 69 7.39 -3.10 10.99
N PHE A 70 6.34 -3.38 11.77
CA PHE A 70 6.33 -3.02 13.17
C PHE A 70 7.33 -3.86 13.96
N ASN A 71 8.28 -3.19 14.61
CA ASN A 71 9.22 -3.83 15.52
C ASN A 71 8.66 -3.76 16.96
N PRO A 72 8.24 -4.90 17.54
CA PRO A 72 7.63 -4.93 18.86
C PRO A 72 8.58 -4.47 19.97
N ASN A 73 9.88 -4.72 19.82
CA ASN A 73 10.89 -4.33 20.81
C ASN A 73 11.09 -2.82 20.86
N GLN A 74 11.02 -2.15 19.72
CA GLN A 74 11.19 -0.71 19.60
C GLN A 74 9.84 0.04 19.63
N LYS A 75 8.71 -0.66 19.57
CA LYS A 75 7.34 -0.11 19.47
C LYS A 75 7.19 0.91 18.33
N LYS A 76 7.93 0.72 17.25
CA LYS A 76 7.92 1.59 16.06
C LYS A 76 8.11 0.77 14.78
N LEU A 77 7.81 1.40 13.64
CA LEU A 77 8.15 0.85 12.34
C LEU A 77 9.67 0.87 12.17
N ALA A 78 10.22 -0.19 11.61
CA ALA A 78 11.63 -0.30 11.29
C ALA A 78 11.82 -1.04 9.97
N PRO A 79 12.86 -0.66 9.19
CA PRO A 79 13.21 -1.38 7.97
C PRO A 79 13.88 -2.70 8.32
N HIS A 80 13.53 -3.74 7.59
CA HIS A 80 14.15 -5.04 7.68
C HIS A 80 14.59 -5.49 6.30
N LYS A 81 15.85 -5.91 6.17
CA LYS A 81 16.30 -6.54 4.94
C LYS A 81 15.48 -7.79 4.67
N HIS A 82 14.99 -7.91 3.46
CA HIS A 82 14.15 -9.01 3.03
C HIS A 82 14.89 -9.89 2.02
N LYS A 83 14.80 -11.21 2.19
CA LYS A 83 15.25 -12.17 1.18
C LYS A 83 14.10 -12.34 0.17
N LYS A 84 14.33 -11.88 -1.05
CA LYS A 84 13.35 -12.02 -2.13
C LYS A 84 12.96 -13.49 -2.33
N LEU A 85 11.68 -13.72 -2.47
CA LEU A 85 11.14 -15.03 -2.82
C LEU A 85 11.09 -15.18 -4.35
N SER A 86 11.14 -16.42 -4.84
CA SER A 86 10.77 -16.66 -6.25
C SER A 86 9.31 -16.31 -6.51
N LYS A 87 8.91 -16.17 -7.77
CA LYS A 87 7.51 -15.89 -8.13
C LYS A 87 6.58 -16.98 -7.60
N GLU A 88 6.99 -18.23 -7.74
CA GLU A 88 6.24 -19.40 -7.30
C GLU A 88 6.08 -19.44 -5.77
N GLU A 89 7.18 -19.19 -5.03
CA GLU A 89 7.16 -19.13 -3.57
C GLU A 89 6.28 -17.99 -3.06
N ALA A 90 6.35 -16.81 -3.70
CA ALA A 90 5.54 -15.65 -3.33
C ALA A 90 4.05 -15.92 -3.56
N ILE A 91 3.68 -16.54 -4.69
CA ILE A 91 2.29 -16.94 -4.99
C ILE A 91 1.81 -17.96 -3.95
N ALA A 92 2.57 -19.03 -3.71
CA ALA A 92 2.18 -20.08 -2.78
C ALA A 92 1.93 -19.52 -1.37
N LYS A 93 2.85 -18.68 -0.89
CA LYS A 93 2.74 -18.02 0.42
C LYS A 93 1.55 -17.06 0.52
N ALA A 94 1.23 -16.33 -0.57
CA ALA A 94 0.09 -15.43 -0.59
C ALA A 94 -1.24 -16.19 -0.56
N VAL A 95 -1.34 -17.30 -1.29
CA VAL A 95 -2.52 -18.19 -1.27
C VAL A 95 -2.68 -18.81 0.11
N GLU A 96 -1.60 -19.31 0.71
CA GLU A 96 -1.60 -19.83 2.09
C GLU A 96 -2.12 -18.78 3.06
N LYS A 97 -1.56 -17.56 3.04
CA LYS A 97 -1.99 -16.45 3.89
C LYS A 97 -3.47 -16.12 3.67
N PHE A 98 -3.93 -16.04 2.44
CA PHE A 98 -5.33 -15.76 2.13
C PHE A 98 -6.27 -16.90 2.59
N SER A 99 -5.83 -18.14 2.54
CA SER A 99 -6.62 -19.29 3.00
C SER A 99 -7.00 -19.20 4.47
N THR A 100 -6.16 -18.54 5.30
CA THR A 100 -6.43 -18.34 6.74
C THR A 100 -7.46 -17.24 7.03
N TYR A 101 -7.85 -16.46 6.01
CA TYR A 101 -8.87 -15.43 6.18
C TYR A 101 -10.21 -16.05 6.62
N VAL A 102 -10.84 -15.49 7.66
CA VAL A 102 -12.14 -15.93 8.15
C VAL A 102 -13.23 -15.03 7.60
N PRO A 103 -14.15 -15.56 6.76
CA PRO A 103 -15.26 -14.79 6.22
C PRO A 103 -16.21 -14.28 7.31
N VAL A 104 -16.75 -13.08 7.12
CA VAL A 104 -17.67 -12.46 8.08
C VAL A 104 -19.13 -12.86 7.87
N ASN A 105 -19.49 -13.38 6.68
CA ASN A 105 -20.83 -13.85 6.33
C ASN A 105 -20.78 -14.78 5.08
N ASP A 106 -21.92 -15.35 4.70
CA ASP A 106 -22.00 -16.29 3.57
C ASP A 106 -21.56 -15.67 2.24
N LYS A 107 -21.98 -14.42 1.94
CA LYS A 107 -21.55 -13.74 0.71
C LYS A 107 -20.04 -13.52 0.67
N ASP A 108 -19.43 -13.32 1.80
CA ASP A 108 -17.99 -13.15 1.92
C ASP A 108 -17.26 -14.49 1.77
N LYS A 109 -17.90 -15.58 2.24
CA LYS A 109 -17.43 -16.94 2.04
C LYS A 109 -17.38 -17.31 0.56
N ASP A 110 -18.46 -17.05 -0.19
CA ASP A 110 -18.52 -17.31 -1.63
C ASP A 110 -17.42 -16.53 -2.38
N LYS A 111 -17.16 -15.29 -1.95
CA LYS A 111 -16.07 -14.49 -2.51
C LYS A 111 -14.70 -15.08 -2.17
N LYS A 112 -14.50 -15.54 -0.94
CA LYS A 112 -13.24 -16.19 -0.54
C LYS A 112 -12.95 -17.39 -1.43
N GLU A 113 -13.92 -18.27 -1.65
CA GLU A 113 -13.77 -19.46 -2.50
C GLU A 113 -13.37 -19.06 -3.93
N LYS A 114 -14.09 -18.09 -4.52
CA LYS A 114 -13.75 -17.57 -5.85
C LYS A 114 -12.34 -16.96 -5.91
N TYR A 115 -11.92 -16.22 -4.87
CA TYR A 115 -10.61 -15.60 -4.88
C TYR A 115 -9.47 -16.59 -4.66
N LEU A 116 -9.67 -17.68 -3.93
CA LEU A 116 -8.68 -18.75 -3.85
C LEU A 116 -8.29 -19.30 -5.22
N GLU A 117 -9.24 -19.35 -6.16
CA GLU A 117 -8.98 -19.79 -7.54
C GLU A 117 -8.28 -18.71 -8.38
N THR A 118 -8.59 -17.43 -8.15
CA THR A 118 -8.15 -16.34 -9.05
C THR A 118 -6.91 -15.60 -8.56
N ILE A 119 -6.58 -15.63 -7.27
CA ILE A 119 -5.40 -14.94 -6.69
C ILE A 119 -4.08 -15.34 -7.40
N PRO A 120 -3.79 -16.62 -7.68
CA PRO A 120 -2.54 -16.98 -8.36
C PRO A 120 -2.38 -16.28 -9.71
N GLN A 121 -3.44 -16.25 -10.51
CA GLN A 121 -3.43 -15.58 -11.81
C GLN A 121 -3.30 -14.07 -11.68
N THR A 122 -3.98 -13.48 -10.70
CA THR A 122 -3.90 -12.03 -10.42
C THR A 122 -2.48 -11.62 -10.02
N ILE A 123 -1.80 -12.42 -9.19
CA ILE A 123 -0.41 -12.17 -8.80
C ILE A 123 0.52 -12.32 -10.01
N GLN A 124 0.32 -13.34 -10.87
CA GLN A 124 1.11 -13.50 -12.09
C GLN A 124 0.97 -12.29 -13.02
N GLN A 125 -0.24 -11.76 -13.20
CA GLN A 125 -0.46 -10.53 -13.96
C GLN A 125 0.23 -9.32 -13.33
N ALA A 126 0.19 -9.19 -12.00
CA ALA A 126 0.91 -8.14 -11.30
C ALA A 126 2.42 -8.24 -11.58
N PHE A 127 3.02 -9.43 -11.50
CA PHE A 127 4.43 -9.60 -11.83
C PHE A 127 4.78 -9.19 -13.26
N ILE A 128 3.93 -9.55 -14.24
CA ILE A 128 4.13 -9.14 -15.64
C ILE A 128 4.15 -7.60 -15.75
N VAL A 129 3.18 -6.93 -15.11
CA VAL A 129 3.12 -5.47 -15.12
C VAL A 129 4.36 -4.85 -14.47
N PHE A 130 4.79 -5.35 -13.31
CA PHE A 130 5.97 -4.83 -12.61
C PHE A 130 7.26 -5.07 -13.41
N ASP A 131 7.41 -6.22 -14.06
CA ASP A 131 8.55 -6.49 -14.94
C ASP A 131 8.56 -5.53 -16.13
N GLN A 132 7.40 -5.27 -16.75
CA GLN A 132 7.25 -4.31 -17.85
C GLN A 132 7.55 -2.87 -17.42
N LEU A 133 7.17 -2.48 -16.20
CA LEU A 133 7.55 -1.20 -15.61
C LEU A 133 9.05 -1.11 -15.27
N GLY A 134 9.79 -2.20 -15.42
CA GLY A 134 11.23 -2.24 -15.20
C GLY A 134 11.63 -2.32 -13.73
N ALA A 135 10.86 -3.01 -12.90
CA ALA A 135 11.19 -3.20 -11.48
C ALA A 135 12.62 -3.74 -11.25
N SER A 136 13.12 -4.56 -12.19
CA SER A 136 14.49 -5.08 -12.15
C SER A 136 15.59 -4.02 -12.38
N LYS A 137 15.23 -2.82 -12.86
CA LYS A 137 16.18 -1.72 -13.13
C LYS A 137 16.39 -0.81 -11.91
N ALA A 138 15.58 -0.94 -10.87
CA ALA A 138 15.76 -0.20 -9.63
C ALA A 138 16.97 -0.75 -8.85
N THR A 139 17.77 0.12 -8.24
CA THR A 139 18.91 -0.29 -7.41
C THR A 139 18.48 -0.84 -6.06
N GLU A 140 17.38 -0.33 -5.52
CA GLU A 140 16.74 -0.81 -4.31
C GLU A 140 15.23 -0.63 -4.41
N ILE A 141 14.48 -1.62 -3.96
CA ILE A 141 13.01 -1.55 -3.83
C ILE A 141 12.67 -1.69 -2.35
N VAL A 142 11.96 -0.68 -1.83
CA VAL A 142 11.53 -0.64 -0.43
C VAL A 142 10.01 -0.77 -0.38
N ALA A 143 9.52 -1.76 0.37
CA ALA A 143 8.09 -1.93 0.62
C ALA A 143 7.67 -1.26 1.94
N GLU A 144 6.42 -0.78 1.98
CA GLU A 144 5.81 -0.11 3.13
C GLU A 144 6.64 1.09 3.63
N ASP A 145 7.37 1.74 2.72
CA ASP A 145 8.21 2.90 3.07
C ASP A 145 7.37 4.02 3.65
N SER A 146 7.82 4.59 4.76
CA SER A 146 7.10 5.64 5.46
C SER A 146 7.51 7.00 4.93
N ILE A 147 6.58 7.68 4.30
CA ILE A 147 6.75 9.08 3.89
C ILE A 147 6.27 9.96 5.05
N ASN A 148 7.15 10.83 5.51
CA ASN A 148 6.84 11.84 6.50
C ASN A 148 7.12 13.22 5.91
N HIS A 149 6.07 14.00 5.70
CA HIS A 149 6.15 15.35 5.16
C HIS A 149 5.66 16.36 6.19
N VAL A 150 6.50 17.35 6.48
CA VAL A 150 6.17 18.46 7.37
C VAL A 150 5.88 19.68 6.50
N ASP A 151 4.65 20.18 6.58
CA ASP A 151 4.22 21.42 5.94
C ASP A 151 3.94 22.45 7.04
N GLU A 152 4.59 23.61 6.98
CA GLU A 152 4.45 24.68 7.99
C GLU A 152 3.01 25.18 8.14
N ARG A 153 2.19 25.01 7.12
CA ARG A 153 0.77 25.38 7.13
C ARG A 153 -0.11 24.40 7.90
N LEU A 154 0.41 23.21 8.22
CA LEU A 154 -0.33 22.17 8.92
C LEU A 154 0.14 22.05 10.37
N SER A 155 -0.82 21.82 11.26
CA SER A 155 -0.53 21.65 12.71
C SER A 155 0.13 20.29 13.04
N LEU A 156 0.10 19.34 12.11
CA LEU A 156 0.64 17.99 12.25
C LEU A 156 1.30 17.55 10.96
N PRO A 157 2.31 16.68 11.00
CA PRO A 157 2.92 16.12 9.81
C PRO A 157 1.94 15.23 9.03
N ILE A 158 2.14 15.16 7.72
CA ILE A 158 1.47 14.17 6.87
C ILE A 158 2.33 12.91 6.88
N VAL A 159 1.74 11.79 7.29
CA VAL A 159 2.42 10.49 7.27
C VAL A 159 1.64 9.55 6.37
N GLY A 160 2.30 9.03 5.37
CA GLY A 160 1.80 8.03 4.45
C GLY A 160 2.73 6.83 4.36
N ARG A 161 2.26 5.78 3.71
CA ARG A 161 3.08 4.64 3.32
C ARG A 161 2.91 4.39 1.84
N THR A 162 3.98 3.97 1.22
CA THR A 162 3.97 3.52 -0.18
C THR A 162 4.01 2.01 -0.21
N ASP A 163 3.22 1.40 -1.06
CA ASP A 163 3.26 -0.05 -1.24
C ASP A 163 4.65 -0.50 -1.73
N LEU A 164 5.19 0.22 -2.72
CA LEU A 164 6.56 0.04 -3.19
C LEU A 164 7.19 1.39 -3.56
N HIS A 165 8.42 1.57 -3.15
CA HIS A 165 9.27 2.70 -3.49
C HIS A 165 10.52 2.21 -4.21
N PHE A 166 10.71 2.66 -5.45
CA PHE A 166 11.87 2.34 -6.29
C PHE A 166 12.92 3.43 -6.13
N LYS A 167 14.07 3.08 -5.57
CA LYS A 167 15.18 4.01 -5.43
C LYS A 167 16.07 3.93 -6.65
N ASP A 168 16.57 5.11 -7.07
CA ASP A 168 17.51 5.25 -8.19
C ASP A 168 17.05 4.51 -9.46
N PHE A 169 15.78 4.65 -9.79
CA PHE A 169 15.21 4.11 -11.01
C PHE A 169 15.77 4.88 -12.20
N LYS A 170 16.62 4.22 -13.00
CA LYS A 170 17.15 4.79 -14.24
C LYS A 170 16.16 4.53 -15.36
N SER A 171 15.47 5.55 -15.85
CA SER A 171 14.73 5.46 -17.10
C SER A 171 15.74 5.37 -18.27
N GLU A 172 15.44 4.56 -19.29
CA GLU A 172 16.31 4.40 -20.47
C GLU A 172 16.46 5.69 -21.29
N GLU A 173 15.64 6.71 -21.07
CA GLU A 173 15.66 7.98 -21.79
C GLU A 173 16.81 8.92 -21.38
N GLN A 174 17.61 8.61 -20.38
CA GLN A 174 18.74 9.44 -19.95
C GLN A 174 20.08 9.11 -20.65
N SER A 175 20.10 8.28 -21.67
CA SER A 175 21.37 7.85 -22.31
C SER A 175 21.73 8.59 -23.61
N SER A 176 21.04 9.65 -24.01
CA SER A 176 21.44 10.46 -25.16
C SER A 176 21.51 11.94 -24.82
N ASP A 177 22.73 12.47 -24.89
CA ASP A 177 23.16 13.86 -24.84
C ASP A 177 23.27 14.57 -23.48
N ALA A 178 24.46 14.39 -22.89
CA ALA A 178 25.00 15.21 -21.80
C ALA A 178 25.38 16.62 -22.27
N THR A 179 24.40 17.49 -22.58
CA THR A 179 24.71 18.92 -22.86
C THR A 179 23.58 19.88 -22.46
N SER A 180 22.84 19.64 -21.40
CA SER A 180 22.03 20.71 -20.79
C SER A 180 21.80 20.42 -19.32
N PRO A 181 22.27 21.26 -18.40
CA PRO A 181 21.90 21.22 -17.00
C PRO A 181 20.51 21.84 -16.85
N SER A 182 19.65 21.20 -16.08
CA SER A 182 18.34 21.68 -15.67
C SER A 182 17.16 21.25 -16.53
N HIS A 183 16.65 20.08 -16.20
CA HIS A 183 15.23 19.81 -15.94
C HIS A 183 15.17 18.33 -15.50
N VAL A 184 15.14 18.09 -14.20
CA VAL A 184 14.68 16.81 -13.67
C VAL A 184 13.22 16.70 -14.13
N SER A 185 12.99 15.87 -15.15
CA SER A 185 11.66 15.65 -15.69
C SER A 185 10.77 15.18 -14.52
N SER A 186 9.64 15.86 -14.32
CA SER A 186 8.63 15.51 -13.32
C SER A 186 8.15 14.06 -13.49
N ASP A 187 8.33 13.48 -14.66
CA ASP A 187 7.92 12.12 -15.01
C ASP A 187 8.80 11.04 -14.38
N ALA A 188 10.08 11.33 -14.14
CA ALA A 188 10.98 10.39 -13.44
C ALA A 188 10.62 10.24 -11.95
N LEU A 189 10.03 11.25 -11.33
CA LEU A 189 9.55 11.21 -9.94
C LEU A 189 8.22 10.46 -9.80
N LEU A 190 7.36 10.46 -10.82
CA LEU A 190 6.06 9.77 -10.81
C LEU A 190 6.20 8.24 -10.86
N LEU A 191 7.29 7.71 -11.41
CA LEU A 191 7.55 6.27 -11.48
C LEU A 191 8.26 5.71 -10.25
N SER A 192 8.73 6.55 -9.34
CA SER A 192 9.46 6.10 -8.15
C SER A 192 8.58 5.54 -7.04
N VAL A 193 7.27 5.83 -7.07
CA VAL A 193 6.30 5.39 -6.07
C VAL A 193 5.12 4.71 -6.75
N LEU A 194 4.89 3.45 -6.43
CA LEU A 194 3.75 2.68 -6.92
C LEU A 194 2.80 2.36 -5.77
N GLU A 195 1.53 2.70 -5.96
CA GLU A 195 0.42 2.24 -5.13
C GLU A 195 -0.29 1.11 -5.86
N LEU A 196 -0.37 -0.05 -5.23
CA LEU A 196 -1.00 -1.25 -5.79
C LEU A 196 -2.48 -1.25 -5.44
N LYS A 197 -3.32 -0.92 -6.43
CA LYS A 197 -4.77 -1.06 -6.30
C LYS A 197 -5.27 -2.22 -7.15
N THR A 198 -5.70 -3.28 -6.51
CA THR A 198 -6.39 -4.38 -7.19
C THR A 198 -7.87 -4.06 -7.29
N THR A 199 -8.40 -3.97 -8.51
CA THR A 199 -9.85 -3.87 -8.73
C THR A 199 -10.38 -5.23 -9.11
N TRP A 200 -11.36 -5.70 -8.35
CA TRP A 200 -12.07 -6.96 -8.63
C TRP A 200 -13.33 -6.75 -9.49
N GLN A 201 -13.41 -5.60 -10.15
CA GLN A 201 -14.50 -5.31 -11.08
C GLN A 201 -14.14 -5.84 -12.48
N THR A 202 -15.07 -6.54 -13.08
CA THR A 202 -14.93 -6.98 -14.47
C THR A 202 -14.81 -5.75 -15.38
N PRO A 203 -13.75 -5.64 -16.21
CA PRO A 203 -13.65 -4.54 -17.16
C PRO A 203 -14.91 -4.52 -18.05
N GLY A 204 -15.62 -3.42 -18.14
CA GLY A 204 -16.70 -3.23 -19.09
C GLY A 204 -18.11 -3.03 -18.55
N LYS A 205 -18.32 -3.05 -17.23
CA LYS A 205 -19.59 -2.59 -16.66
C LYS A 205 -19.42 -1.22 -16.01
N SER A 206 -19.09 -0.19 -16.81
CA SER A 206 -19.46 1.16 -16.44
C SER A 206 -20.98 1.21 -16.49
N LYS A 207 -21.63 1.52 -15.39
CA LYS A 207 -23.04 1.95 -15.42
C LYS A 207 -23.06 3.19 -16.29
N GLN A 208 -23.61 3.08 -17.48
CA GLN A 208 -24.21 4.20 -18.18
C GLN A 208 -25.52 4.44 -17.42
N ASP A 209 -25.54 5.44 -16.57
CA ASP A 209 -26.72 6.16 -16.13
C ASP A 209 -26.75 7.49 -16.86
#